data_30f19e83d87f2853c4d0ba01c236bbe7
#
_entry.id   30f19e83d87f2853c4d0ba01c236bbe7
#
_cell.length_a   1.000
_cell.length_b   1.000
_cell.length_c   1.000
_cell.angle_alpha   90.00
_cell.angle_beta   90.00
_cell.angle_gamma   90.00
#
_symmetry.space_group_name_H-M   'P 1'
#
loop_
_entity.id
_entity.type
_entity.pdbx_description
1 polymer ?
#
loop_
_entity_poly.entity_id
_entity_poly.type
_entity_poly.pdbx_seq_one_letter_code
_entity_poly.pdbx_strand_id
1 'polypeptide(L)'
;MSLLEYDSSLNPVKVTTCSRLFLALWPDEQTKIKLVRLNQSIEAFGFKSLLPHNLHVTLVFLGAVDAVTELLITRSILDIYPKPFELNFDQLSFWSKPKVLCLTCSQMPIEIELLVVALTSTVASYGLPIEARPYTPHITLARYAHNLPDIKFEPIVFRPQAFVLAESCSESAGVNYKVRQQWPISQDN
;
A
#
# COMPACT_ATOMS: atom_id res chain seq x y z
N MET A 1 57.15 25.24 -22.03
CA MET A 1 56.17 24.16 -22.24
C MET A 1 55.65 23.75 -20.90
N SER A 2 54.51 24.31 -20.52
CA SER A 2 53.86 24.08 -19.24
C SER A 2 52.85 22.97 -19.43
N LEU A 3 53.03 21.88 -18.70
CA LEU A 3 52.06 20.78 -18.64
C LEU A 3 50.86 21.22 -17.83
N LEU A 4 49.70 21.26 -18.44
CA LEU A 4 48.43 21.45 -17.78
C LEU A 4 48.13 20.21 -16.92
N GLU A 5 48.17 20.38 -15.59
CA GLU A 5 47.64 19.40 -14.65
C GLU A 5 46.11 19.31 -14.80
N TYR A 6 45.64 18.14 -15.17
CA TYR A 6 44.21 17.81 -15.24
C TYR A 6 43.70 17.60 -13.81
N ASP A 7 42.97 18.55 -13.32
CA ASP A 7 42.30 18.46 -12.01
C ASP A 7 41.15 17.45 -12.06
N SER A 8 41.40 16.28 -11.51
CA SER A 8 40.44 15.18 -11.39
C SER A 8 39.62 15.32 -10.09
N SER A 9 39.04 16.49 -9.82
CA SER A 9 37.99 16.63 -8.77
C SER A 9 36.66 16.12 -9.33
N LEU A 10 36.57 14.82 -9.48
CA LEU A 10 35.32 14.15 -9.85
C LEU A 10 34.29 14.40 -8.76
N ASN A 11 33.18 15.01 -9.19
CA ASN A 11 31.96 15.16 -8.41
C ASN A 11 31.62 13.89 -7.62
N PRO A 12 31.25 14.01 -6.33
CA PRO A 12 30.74 12.87 -5.60
C PRO A 12 29.48 12.39 -6.32
N VAL A 13 29.47 11.10 -6.69
CA VAL A 13 28.28 10.42 -7.16
C VAL A 13 27.21 10.68 -6.12
N LYS A 14 26.21 11.51 -6.45
CA LYS A 14 25.03 11.70 -5.61
C LYS A 14 24.40 10.31 -5.45
N VAL A 15 24.60 9.71 -4.29
CA VAL A 15 23.87 8.49 -3.92
C VAL A 15 22.40 8.92 -3.87
N THR A 16 21.66 8.60 -4.91
CA THR A 16 20.22 8.86 -4.97
C THR A 16 19.58 7.92 -3.96
N THR A 17 19.19 8.45 -2.81
CA THR A 17 18.47 7.67 -1.81
C THR A 17 17.09 7.33 -2.38
N CYS A 18 16.82 6.04 -2.54
CA CYS A 18 15.51 5.55 -2.97
C CYS A 18 14.68 5.18 -1.75
N SER A 19 13.42 5.61 -1.74
CA SER A 19 12.41 5.20 -0.77
C SER A 19 11.56 4.07 -1.32
N ARG A 20 11.21 3.08 -0.49
CA ARG A 20 10.24 2.03 -0.88
C ARG A 20 8.83 2.57 -0.71
N LEU A 21 8.18 2.85 -1.83
CA LEU A 21 6.89 3.52 -1.85
C LEU A 21 5.76 2.60 -2.33
N PHE A 22 4.56 2.90 -1.89
CA PHE A 22 3.31 2.27 -2.35
C PHE A 22 2.14 3.22 -2.16
N LEU A 23 1.10 3.05 -2.98
CA LEU A 23 -0.19 3.73 -2.85
C LEU A 23 -1.16 2.84 -2.11
N ALA A 24 -1.94 3.41 -1.16
CA ALA A 24 -2.81 2.63 -0.29
C ALA A 24 -4.02 3.41 0.21
N LEU A 25 -5.02 2.66 0.71
CA LEU A 25 -6.11 3.19 1.53
C LEU A 25 -5.83 2.88 2.99
N TRP A 26 -6.00 3.89 3.87
CA TRP A 26 -5.80 3.74 5.30
C TRP A 26 -7.14 3.69 6.03
N PRO A 27 -7.39 2.66 6.87
CA PRO A 27 -8.63 2.56 7.62
C PRO A 27 -8.80 3.73 8.58
N ASP A 28 -10.03 4.27 8.64
CA ASP A 28 -10.44 5.19 9.70
C ASP A 28 -10.45 4.51 11.08
N GLU A 29 -10.62 5.30 12.14
CA GLU A 29 -10.58 4.77 13.51
C GLU A 29 -11.68 3.74 13.79
N GLN A 30 -12.88 3.89 13.22
CA GLN A 30 -13.98 2.93 13.43
C GLN A 30 -13.68 1.60 12.75
N THR A 31 -13.20 1.65 11.51
CA THR A 31 -12.76 0.45 10.76
C THR A 31 -11.57 -0.21 11.46
N LYS A 32 -10.60 0.58 11.93
CA LYS A 32 -9.43 0.10 12.66
C LYS A 32 -9.82 -0.66 13.94
N ILE A 33 -10.78 -0.15 14.72
CA ILE A 33 -11.28 -0.84 15.92
C ILE A 33 -11.81 -2.24 15.57
N LYS A 34 -12.59 -2.38 14.49
CA LYS A 34 -13.11 -3.68 14.05
C LYS A 34 -11.99 -4.63 13.62
N LEU A 35 -11.00 -4.11 12.87
CA LEU A 35 -9.83 -4.87 12.44
C LEU A 35 -8.99 -5.37 13.62
N VAL A 36 -8.79 -4.53 14.63
CA VAL A 36 -8.06 -4.90 15.86
C VAL A 36 -8.76 -6.01 16.63
N ARG A 37 -10.10 -5.95 16.75
CA ARG A 37 -10.88 -7.02 17.39
C ARG A 37 -10.73 -8.36 16.63
N LEU A 38 -10.78 -8.31 15.30
CA LEU A 38 -10.56 -9.50 14.48
C LEU A 38 -9.13 -10.03 14.65
N ASN A 39 -8.12 -9.15 14.69
CA ASN A 39 -6.72 -9.55 14.94
C ASN A 39 -6.55 -10.27 16.28
N GLN A 40 -7.22 -9.83 17.35
CA GLN A 40 -7.21 -10.52 18.65
C GLN A 40 -7.77 -11.95 18.53
N SER A 41 -8.84 -12.14 17.75
CA SER A 41 -9.37 -13.49 17.47
C SER A 41 -8.37 -14.35 16.69
N ILE A 42 -7.66 -13.75 15.73
CA ILE A 42 -6.61 -14.44 14.94
C ILE A 42 -5.43 -14.85 15.82
N GLU A 43 -5.01 -14.01 16.76
CA GLU A 43 -3.94 -14.33 17.71
C GLU A 43 -4.27 -15.52 18.61
N ALA A 44 -5.54 -15.68 18.99
CA ALA A 44 -6.00 -16.85 19.75
C ALA A 44 -5.81 -18.19 18.99
N PHE A 45 -5.71 -18.16 17.65
CA PHE A 45 -5.36 -19.30 16.80
C PHE A 45 -3.85 -19.45 16.55
N GLY A 46 -3.01 -18.68 17.26
CA GLY A 46 -1.54 -18.78 17.20
C GLY A 46 -0.90 -18.02 16.02
N PHE A 47 -1.64 -17.16 15.32
CA PHE A 47 -1.07 -16.34 14.26
C PHE A 47 -0.46 -15.06 14.82
N LYS A 48 0.67 -14.63 14.22
CA LYS A 48 1.27 -13.33 14.52
C LYS A 48 0.59 -12.25 13.68
N SER A 49 -0.32 -11.50 14.26
CA SER A 49 -1.04 -10.41 13.61
C SER A 49 -0.14 -9.22 13.28
N LEU A 50 -0.56 -8.42 12.28
CA LEU A 50 0.07 -7.14 12.00
C LEU A 50 -0.33 -6.11 13.07
N LEU A 51 0.60 -5.18 13.32
CA LEU A 51 0.33 -4.04 14.20
C LEU A 51 -0.79 -3.17 13.62
N PRO A 52 -1.68 -2.60 14.45
CA PRO A 52 -2.86 -1.83 13.99
C PRO A 52 -2.52 -0.69 13.04
N HIS A 53 -1.40 -0.01 13.23
CA HIS A 53 -0.96 1.10 12.38
C HIS A 53 -0.44 0.65 11.00
N ASN A 54 -0.20 -0.64 10.81
CA ASN A 54 0.23 -1.23 9.54
C ASN A 54 -0.92 -1.84 8.74
N LEU A 55 -2.15 -1.83 9.27
CA LEU A 55 -3.32 -2.33 8.56
C LEU A 55 -3.73 -1.34 7.46
N HIS A 56 -3.75 -1.78 6.21
CA HIS A 56 -4.08 -0.95 5.04
C HIS A 56 -4.52 -1.83 3.86
N VAL A 57 -5.13 -1.20 2.87
CA VAL A 57 -5.37 -1.80 1.56
C VAL A 57 -4.34 -1.25 0.58
N THR A 58 -3.40 -2.05 0.11
CA THR A 58 -2.48 -1.62 -0.94
C THR A 58 -3.22 -1.47 -2.27
N LEU A 59 -3.01 -0.36 -2.98
CA LEU A 59 -3.52 -0.12 -4.33
C LEU A 59 -2.45 -0.47 -5.38
N VAL A 60 -1.26 0.14 -5.27
CA VAL A 60 -0.15 -0.06 -6.22
C VAL A 60 1.19 -0.03 -5.47
N PHE A 61 2.03 -1.03 -5.68
CA PHE A 61 3.43 -0.99 -5.25
C PHE A 61 4.28 -0.25 -6.28
N LEU A 62 5.08 0.72 -5.81
CA LEU A 62 6.03 1.46 -6.64
C LEU A 62 7.46 0.87 -6.54
N GLY A 63 7.77 0.19 -5.45
CA GLY A 63 9.13 -0.31 -5.17
C GLY A 63 10.08 0.81 -4.72
N ALA A 64 11.35 0.70 -5.11
CA ALA A 64 12.37 1.70 -4.80
C ALA A 64 12.28 2.87 -5.78
N VAL A 65 11.97 4.06 -5.28
CA VAL A 65 11.70 5.27 -6.07
C VAL A 65 12.61 6.39 -5.59
N ASP A 66 13.26 7.08 -6.52
CA ASP A 66 14.04 8.29 -6.21
C ASP A 66 13.14 9.52 -6.04
N ALA A 67 13.68 10.59 -5.43
CA ALA A 67 12.91 11.78 -5.09
C ALA A 67 12.34 12.54 -6.31
N VAL A 68 13.02 12.47 -7.46
CA VAL A 68 12.55 13.15 -8.70
C VAL A 68 11.35 12.40 -9.25
N THR A 69 11.46 11.08 -9.37
CA THR A 69 10.37 10.20 -9.83
C THR A 69 9.17 10.26 -8.88
N GLU A 70 9.39 10.28 -7.55
CA GLU A 70 8.33 10.49 -6.55
C GLU A 70 7.58 11.80 -6.81
N LEU A 71 8.30 12.91 -7.01
CA LEU A 71 7.69 14.22 -7.28
C LEU A 71 6.86 14.22 -8.58
N LEU A 72 7.35 13.60 -9.64
CA LEU A 72 6.64 13.53 -10.91
C LEU A 72 5.35 12.71 -10.79
N ILE A 73 5.42 11.55 -10.16
CA ILE A 73 4.26 10.68 -9.92
C ILE A 73 3.22 11.42 -9.07
N THR A 74 3.62 12.05 -7.97
CA THR A 74 2.69 12.76 -7.08
C THR A 74 1.98 13.92 -7.77
N ARG A 75 2.65 14.61 -8.70
CA ARG A 75 2.01 15.63 -9.53
C ARG A 75 0.98 15.06 -10.50
N SER A 76 1.32 13.96 -11.17
CA SER A 76 0.38 13.32 -12.12
C SER A 76 -0.84 12.71 -11.44
N ILE A 77 -0.71 12.30 -10.17
CA ILE A 77 -1.84 11.79 -9.37
C ILE A 77 -2.87 12.88 -9.05
N LEU A 78 -2.48 14.17 -9.06
CA LEU A 78 -3.42 15.28 -8.83
C LEU A 78 -4.56 15.35 -9.84
N ASP A 79 -4.39 14.76 -11.03
CA ASP A 79 -5.41 14.69 -12.08
C ASP A 79 -6.30 13.44 -11.98
N ILE A 80 -6.16 12.63 -10.93
CA ILE A 80 -6.98 11.44 -10.68
C ILE A 80 -8.04 11.78 -9.63
N TYR A 81 -9.30 11.74 -10.04
CA TYR A 81 -10.48 12.07 -9.22
C TYR A 81 -11.35 10.81 -9.01
N PRO A 82 -11.03 9.98 -8.01
CA PRO A 82 -11.79 8.76 -7.78
C PRO A 82 -13.17 9.08 -7.20
N LYS A 83 -14.19 8.34 -7.67
CA LYS A 83 -15.51 8.38 -7.06
C LYS A 83 -15.51 7.65 -5.72
N PRO A 84 -16.41 8.04 -4.78
CA PRO A 84 -16.59 7.32 -3.53
C PRO A 84 -16.99 5.87 -3.75
N PHE A 85 -16.49 4.99 -2.90
CA PHE A 85 -16.83 3.57 -2.90
C PHE A 85 -16.78 2.99 -1.50
N GLU A 86 -17.33 1.78 -1.38
CA GLU A 86 -17.35 1.01 -0.15
C GLU A 86 -16.72 -0.36 -0.39
N LEU A 87 -15.80 -0.76 0.48
CA LEU A 87 -15.24 -2.10 0.51
C LEU A 87 -15.92 -2.89 1.63
N ASN A 88 -16.54 -4.00 1.27
CA ASN A 88 -17.12 -4.92 2.23
C ASN A 88 -16.20 -6.13 2.38
N PHE A 89 -15.40 -6.14 3.45
CA PHE A 89 -14.50 -7.23 3.80
C PHE A 89 -15.27 -8.33 4.51
N ASP A 90 -15.73 -9.32 3.77
CA ASP A 90 -16.61 -10.40 4.21
C ASP A 90 -15.97 -11.79 4.17
N GLN A 91 -14.70 -11.87 3.74
CA GLN A 91 -13.99 -13.14 3.62
C GLN A 91 -12.62 -13.11 4.27
N LEU A 92 -12.23 -14.23 4.92
CA LEU A 92 -10.85 -14.54 5.25
C LEU A 92 -10.24 -15.37 4.13
N SER A 93 -9.04 -15.03 3.70
CA SER A 93 -8.30 -15.70 2.65
C SER A 93 -6.88 -16.02 3.10
N PHE A 94 -6.45 -17.25 2.87
CA PHE A 94 -5.07 -17.66 3.09
C PHE A 94 -4.34 -17.76 1.74
N TRP A 95 -3.28 -16.97 1.57
CA TRP A 95 -2.43 -16.98 0.39
C TRP A 95 -1.13 -17.73 0.69
N SER A 96 -1.03 -18.94 0.18
CA SER A 96 0.03 -19.91 0.56
C SER A 96 1.44 -19.47 0.16
N LYS A 97 1.64 -18.83 -1.01
CA LYS A 97 2.98 -18.39 -1.46
C LYS A 97 3.56 -17.26 -0.61
N PRO A 98 2.85 -16.12 -0.40
CA PRO A 98 3.34 -15.10 0.52
C PRO A 98 3.16 -15.50 1.99
N LYS A 99 2.46 -16.62 2.29
CA LYS A 99 2.13 -17.10 3.64
C LYS A 99 1.45 -16.01 4.48
N VAL A 100 0.39 -15.41 3.94
CA VAL A 100 -0.36 -14.36 4.61
C VAL A 100 -1.82 -14.76 4.80
N LEU A 101 -2.40 -14.29 5.90
CA LEU A 101 -3.83 -14.30 6.14
C LEU A 101 -4.35 -12.89 5.87
N CYS A 102 -5.37 -12.79 5.01
CA CYS A 102 -5.94 -11.53 4.57
C CYS A 102 -7.45 -11.48 4.76
N LEU A 103 -7.98 -10.28 4.98
CA LEU A 103 -9.36 -9.96 4.68
C LEU A 103 -9.47 -9.61 3.20
N THR A 104 -10.50 -10.15 2.54
CA THR A 104 -10.83 -9.89 1.14
C THR A 104 -12.31 -9.59 0.99
N CYS A 105 -12.69 -8.99 -0.15
CA CYS A 105 -14.07 -8.72 -0.52
C CYS A 105 -14.55 -9.81 -1.48
N SER A 106 -15.77 -10.33 -1.28
CA SER A 106 -16.44 -11.22 -2.25
C SER A 106 -16.82 -10.50 -3.54
N GLN A 107 -17.03 -9.18 -3.45
CA GLN A 107 -17.32 -8.31 -4.60
C GLN A 107 -16.38 -7.10 -4.56
N MET A 108 -15.83 -6.75 -5.71
CA MET A 108 -14.97 -5.59 -5.89
C MET A 108 -15.78 -4.48 -6.58
N PRO A 109 -15.95 -3.30 -5.95
CA PRO A 109 -16.57 -2.14 -6.60
C PRO A 109 -15.78 -1.70 -7.83
N ILE A 110 -16.48 -1.29 -8.88
CA ILE A 110 -15.86 -0.82 -10.13
C ILE A 110 -15.00 0.45 -9.88
N GLU A 111 -15.37 1.27 -8.93
CA GLU A 111 -14.68 2.52 -8.61
C GLU A 111 -13.25 2.29 -8.12
N ILE A 112 -13.01 1.27 -7.27
CA ILE A 112 -11.64 0.94 -6.86
C ILE A 112 -10.85 0.30 -8.00
N GLU A 113 -11.49 -0.48 -8.87
CA GLU A 113 -10.84 -1.04 -10.05
C GLU A 113 -10.35 0.08 -10.98
N LEU A 114 -11.22 1.06 -11.27
CA LEU A 114 -10.88 2.23 -12.09
C LEU A 114 -9.75 3.06 -11.45
N LEU A 115 -9.80 3.26 -10.13
CA LEU A 115 -8.73 3.95 -9.40
C LEU A 115 -7.40 3.21 -9.56
N VAL A 116 -7.38 1.90 -9.34
CA VAL A 116 -6.15 1.10 -9.45
C VAL A 116 -5.61 1.10 -10.88
N VAL A 117 -6.48 1.02 -11.89
CA VAL A 117 -6.08 1.13 -13.31
C VAL A 117 -5.44 2.49 -13.59
N ALA A 118 -6.05 3.60 -13.15
CA ALA A 118 -5.51 4.93 -13.35
C ALA A 118 -4.14 5.11 -12.65
N LEU A 119 -4.03 4.70 -11.37
CA LEU A 119 -2.79 4.77 -10.61
C LEU A 119 -1.69 3.90 -11.23
N THR A 120 -2.03 2.68 -11.64
CA THR A 120 -1.09 1.74 -12.28
C THR A 120 -0.57 2.31 -13.60
N SER A 121 -1.45 2.87 -14.43
CA SER A 121 -1.06 3.50 -15.70
C SER A 121 -0.14 4.70 -15.47
N THR A 122 -0.44 5.52 -14.47
CA THR A 122 0.42 6.66 -14.07
C THR A 122 1.81 6.16 -13.64
N VAL A 123 1.87 5.18 -12.75
CA VAL A 123 3.14 4.63 -12.25
C VAL A 123 3.96 3.99 -13.39
N ALA A 124 3.30 3.24 -14.29
CA ALA A 124 3.92 2.60 -15.45
C ALA A 124 4.53 3.62 -16.42
N SER A 125 3.89 4.79 -16.61
CA SER A 125 4.40 5.84 -17.52
C SER A 125 5.75 6.41 -17.09
N TYR A 126 6.13 6.23 -15.83
CA TYR A 126 7.44 6.59 -15.28
C TYR A 126 8.44 5.42 -15.26
N GLY A 127 8.14 4.32 -15.96
CA GLY A 127 9.04 3.18 -16.12
C GLY A 127 9.17 2.29 -14.87
N LEU A 128 8.30 2.45 -13.88
CA LEU A 128 8.32 1.59 -12.70
C LEU A 128 7.66 0.23 -12.99
N PRO A 129 8.15 -0.85 -12.38
CA PRO A 129 7.59 -2.19 -12.59
C PRO A 129 6.19 -2.29 -12.00
N ILE A 130 5.28 -2.88 -12.77
CA ILE A 130 3.89 -3.11 -12.38
C ILE A 130 3.66 -4.59 -12.14
N GLU A 131 2.88 -4.90 -11.10
CA GLU A 131 2.46 -6.26 -10.81
C GLU A 131 1.48 -6.76 -11.88
N ALA A 132 1.79 -7.93 -12.47
CA ALA A 132 1.03 -8.48 -13.60
C ALA A 132 -0.25 -9.23 -13.19
N ARG A 133 -0.41 -9.56 -11.91
CA ARG A 133 -1.59 -10.32 -11.45
C ARG A 133 -2.82 -9.42 -11.29
N PRO A 134 -4.03 -9.99 -11.46
CA PRO A 134 -5.27 -9.25 -11.21
C PRO A 134 -5.28 -8.64 -9.80
N TYR A 135 -5.76 -7.41 -9.71
CA TYR A 135 -5.90 -6.73 -8.43
C TYR A 135 -7.00 -7.36 -7.58
N THR A 136 -6.73 -7.56 -6.31
CA THR A 136 -7.70 -8.02 -5.31
C THR A 136 -7.58 -7.13 -4.09
N PRO A 137 -8.62 -6.35 -3.73
CA PRO A 137 -8.62 -5.54 -2.52
C PRO A 137 -8.44 -6.44 -1.30
N HIS A 138 -7.44 -6.17 -0.48
CA HIS A 138 -7.19 -6.97 0.72
C HIS A 138 -6.52 -6.18 1.83
N ILE A 139 -6.77 -6.60 3.06
CA ILE A 139 -6.02 -6.16 4.24
C ILE A 139 -5.26 -7.36 4.78
N THR A 140 -3.94 -7.30 4.79
CA THR A 140 -3.13 -8.34 5.42
C THR A 140 -3.29 -8.26 6.94
N LEU A 141 -3.76 -9.34 7.54
CA LEU A 141 -3.98 -9.45 8.99
C LEU A 141 -2.80 -10.11 9.70
N ALA A 142 -2.23 -11.17 9.10
CA ALA A 142 -1.08 -11.89 9.66
C ALA A 142 -0.11 -12.33 8.57
N ARG A 143 1.18 -12.41 8.95
CA ARG A 143 2.25 -12.99 8.13
C ARG A 143 2.68 -14.34 8.70
N TYR A 144 3.39 -15.11 7.87
CA TYR A 144 3.83 -16.48 8.19
C TYR A 144 2.66 -17.42 8.54
N ALA A 145 1.47 -17.13 8.00
CA ALA A 145 0.33 -18.00 8.12
C ALA A 145 0.59 -19.35 7.43
N HIS A 146 -0.02 -20.41 7.93
CA HIS A 146 0.16 -21.77 7.45
C HIS A 146 -1.14 -22.47 7.05
N ASN A 147 -2.28 -21.90 7.43
CA ASN A 147 -3.63 -22.38 7.06
C ASN A 147 -4.65 -21.24 7.12
N LEU A 148 -5.88 -21.52 6.73
CA LEU A 148 -7.04 -20.67 6.94
C LEU A 148 -7.71 -21.10 8.25
N PRO A 149 -7.80 -20.23 9.28
CA PRO A 149 -8.49 -20.55 10.53
C PRO A 149 -10.01 -20.49 10.33
N ASP A 150 -10.75 -21.32 11.05
CA ASP A 150 -12.22 -21.25 11.10
C ASP A 150 -12.67 -20.19 12.12
N ILE A 151 -12.64 -18.93 11.68
CA ILE A 151 -13.05 -17.78 12.48
C ILE A 151 -14.29 -17.16 11.86
N LYS A 152 -15.36 -17.08 12.63
CA LYS A 152 -16.55 -16.32 12.26
C LYS A 152 -16.38 -14.87 12.68
N PHE A 153 -16.69 -13.96 11.78
CA PHE A 153 -16.65 -12.53 12.04
C PHE A 153 -17.76 -11.82 11.26
N GLU A 154 -18.18 -10.66 11.75
CA GLU A 154 -19.11 -9.80 11.03
C GLU A 154 -18.36 -9.04 9.92
N PRO A 155 -18.93 -8.90 8.72
CA PRO A 155 -18.32 -8.15 7.63
C PRO A 155 -17.88 -6.75 8.06
N ILE A 156 -16.70 -6.36 7.63
CA ILE A 156 -16.12 -5.05 7.95
C ILE A 156 -16.27 -4.13 6.74
N VAL A 157 -17.17 -3.17 6.89
CA VAL A 157 -17.39 -2.14 5.87
C VAL A 157 -16.38 -1.02 6.06
N PHE A 158 -15.69 -0.66 4.97
CA PHE A 158 -14.72 0.42 4.92
C PHE A 158 -15.05 1.40 3.78
N ARG A 159 -15.22 2.69 4.13
CA ARG A 159 -15.47 3.80 3.21
C ARG A 159 -14.27 4.74 3.23
N PRO A 160 -13.28 4.55 2.35
CA PRO A 160 -12.09 5.39 2.36
C PRO A 160 -12.44 6.82 1.96
N GLN A 161 -11.91 7.79 2.73
CA GLN A 161 -12.06 9.23 2.44
C GLN A 161 -10.89 9.76 1.61
N ALA A 162 -9.80 9.00 1.55
CA ALA A 162 -8.60 9.37 0.82
C ALA A 162 -7.76 8.13 0.50
N PHE A 163 -6.89 8.27 -0.49
CA PHE A 163 -5.77 7.37 -0.68
C PHE A 163 -4.45 8.11 -0.43
N VAL A 164 -3.41 7.36 -0.13
CA VAL A 164 -2.13 7.92 0.31
C VAL A 164 -0.96 7.33 -0.47
N LEU A 165 0.12 8.10 -0.58
CA LEU A 165 1.46 7.59 -0.83
C LEU A 165 2.12 7.31 0.51
N ALA A 166 2.59 6.10 0.70
CA ALA A 166 3.26 5.67 1.92
C ALA A 166 4.65 5.12 1.64
N GLU A 167 5.55 5.32 2.60
CA GLU A 167 6.89 4.77 2.62
C GLU A 167 6.96 3.57 3.55
N SER A 168 7.58 2.49 3.08
CA SER A 168 7.89 1.31 3.87
C SER A 168 9.28 1.47 4.49
N CYS A 169 9.32 1.80 5.79
CA CYS A 169 10.54 1.95 6.57
C CYS A 169 10.87 0.65 7.30
N SER A 170 12.06 0.10 7.08
CA SER A 170 12.57 -1.03 7.87
C SER A 170 13.20 -0.50 9.14
N GLU A 171 12.67 -0.89 10.29
CA GLU A 171 13.17 -0.51 11.62
C GLU A 171 13.59 -1.76 12.39
N SER A 172 14.33 -1.60 13.48
CA SER A 172 14.79 -2.72 14.32
C SER A 172 13.63 -3.55 14.89
N ALA A 173 12.48 -2.92 15.12
CA ALA A 173 11.25 -3.56 15.61
C ALA A 173 10.37 -4.18 14.52
N GLY A 174 10.74 -4.03 13.24
CA GLY A 174 9.98 -4.52 12.09
C GLY A 174 9.74 -3.44 11.04
N VAL A 175 8.71 -3.63 10.21
CA VAL A 175 8.34 -2.66 9.17
C VAL A 175 7.35 -1.65 9.76
N ASN A 176 7.62 -0.37 9.53
CA ASN A 176 6.74 0.74 9.84
C ASN A 176 6.39 1.48 8.53
N TYR A 177 5.15 1.96 8.41
CA TYR A 177 4.69 2.70 7.24
C TYR A 177 4.45 4.16 7.61
N LYS A 178 5.02 5.08 6.80
CA LYS A 178 4.90 6.53 6.98
C LYS A 178 4.13 7.12 5.80
N VAL A 179 3.02 7.79 6.07
CA VAL A 179 2.29 8.54 5.04
C VAL A 179 3.13 9.75 4.61
N ARG A 180 3.37 9.87 3.29
CA ARG A 180 4.13 10.94 2.65
C ARG A 180 3.20 12.01 2.08
N GLN A 181 2.11 11.58 1.45
CA GLN A 181 1.13 12.44 0.81
C GLN A 181 -0.26 11.79 0.79
N GLN A 182 -1.31 12.59 0.70
CA GLN A 182 -2.70 12.14 0.70
C GLN A 182 -3.51 12.89 -0.36
N TRP A 183 -4.43 12.17 -1.01
CA TRP A 183 -5.40 12.72 -1.97
C TRP A 183 -6.81 12.32 -1.58
N PRO A 184 -7.78 13.24 -1.62
CA PRO A 184 -9.15 12.94 -1.24
C PRO A 184 -9.82 12.01 -2.27
N ILE A 185 -10.76 11.21 -1.79
CA ILE A 185 -11.76 10.54 -2.59
C ILE A 185 -13.00 11.42 -2.49
N SER A 186 -13.27 12.19 -3.54
CA SER A 186 -14.29 13.24 -3.51
C SER A 186 -15.67 12.62 -3.39
N GLN A 187 -16.44 13.10 -2.41
CA GLN A 187 -17.89 13.01 -2.48
C GLN A 187 -18.32 14.07 -3.50
N ASP A 188 -19.12 13.69 -4.51
CA ASP A 188 -19.63 14.63 -5.52
C ASP A 188 -20.20 15.86 -4.81
N ASN A 189 -19.74 17.05 -5.27
CA ASN A 189 -20.39 18.33 -4.96
C ASN A 189 -21.71 18.43 -5.72
#